data_74f7092f7b87e3afc57b90b2764e33d4
#
_entry.id   74f7092f7b87e3afc57b90b2764e33d4
#
_cell.length_a   1.000
_cell.length_b   1.000
_cell.length_c   1.000
_cell.angle_alpha   90.00
_cell.angle_beta   90.00
_cell.angle_gamma   90.00
#
_symmetry.space_group_name_H-M   'P 1'
#
loop_
_entity.id
_entity.type
_entity.pdbx_description
1 polymer ?
#
loop_
_entity_poly.entity_id
_entity_poly.type
_entity_poly.pdbx_seq_one_letter_code
_entity_poly.pdbx_strand_id
1 'polypeptide(L)'
;MYCDGGVLNNFPADIIRDECDRLIGVFVSPPNEAKIKDLNSIKAIVSRSYDLLSYRIERGKFDYCDWFISSQKLSSYGTFERKKERLEEIFTIGYKAAEESYESSRFLTELRQSGT
;
A
#
# COMPACT_ATOMS: atom_id res chain seq x y z
N MET A 1 -13.89 14.20 20.41
CA MET A 1 -12.45 13.99 20.16
C MET A 1 -12.30 13.18 18.91
N TYR A 2 -11.49 13.62 17.95
CA TYR A 2 -11.28 12.96 16.66
C TYR A 2 -9.81 12.61 16.50
N CYS A 3 -9.51 11.54 15.78
CA CYS A 3 -8.16 11.15 15.39
C CYS A 3 -8.10 10.81 13.89
N ASP A 4 -6.90 10.63 13.36
CA ASP A 4 -6.69 10.19 11.99
C ASP A 4 -7.33 8.80 11.79
N GLY A 5 -8.09 8.64 10.72
CA GLY A 5 -8.71 7.36 10.35
C GLY A 5 -7.71 6.23 10.16
N GLY A 6 -6.49 6.55 9.75
CA GLY A 6 -5.40 5.59 9.59
C GLY A 6 -4.99 4.86 10.87
N VAL A 7 -5.39 5.35 12.04
CA VAL A 7 -5.14 4.66 13.32
C VAL A 7 -5.90 3.34 13.42
N LEU A 8 -7.13 3.31 12.90
CA LEU A 8 -8.01 2.14 12.98
C LEU A 8 -8.19 1.42 11.65
N ASN A 9 -8.19 2.14 10.53
CA ASN A 9 -8.39 1.61 9.20
C ASN A 9 -7.63 2.46 8.18
N ASN A 10 -6.39 2.09 7.92
CA ASN A 10 -5.50 2.82 7.01
C ASN A 10 -5.75 2.49 5.53
N PHE A 11 -6.43 1.39 5.25
CA PHE A 11 -6.80 0.96 3.90
C PHE A 11 -8.28 0.54 3.88
N PRO A 12 -9.22 1.48 3.76
CA PRO A 12 -10.65 1.25 3.98
C PRO A 12 -11.37 0.56 2.80
N ALA A 13 -10.73 -0.38 2.13
CA ALA A 13 -11.30 -1.12 1.00
C ALA A 13 -12.54 -1.93 1.38
N ASP A 14 -12.57 -2.46 2.59
CA ASP A 14 -13.69 -3.19 3.17
C ASP A 14 -14.96 -2.34 3.31
N ILE A 15 -14.81 -1.04 3.58
CA ILE A 15 -15.93 -0.12 3.78
C ILE A 15 -16.60 0.25 2.45
N ILE A 16 -15.77 0.53 1.43
CA ILE A 16 -16.28 1.06 0.15
C ILE A 16 -16.55 -0.01 -0.91
N ARG A 17 -16.14 -1.25 -0.67
CA ARG A 17 -16.27 -2.35 -1.65
C ARG A 17 -17.70 -2.51 -2.16
N ASP A 18 -18.66 -2.50 -1.25
CA ASP A 18 -20.06 -2.74 -1.57
C ASP A 18 -20.76 -1.53 -2.22
N GLU A 19 -20.12 -0.38 -2.22
CA GLU A 19 -20.64 0.86 -2.79
C GLU A 19 -20.14 1.14 -4.21
N CYS A 20 -19.29 0.28 -4.76
CA CYS A 20 -18.71 0.47 -6.09
C CYS A 20 -18.64 -0.83 -6.89
N ASP A 21 -18.80 -0.72 -8.22
CA ASP A 21 -18.71 -1.85 -9.13
C ASP A 21 -17.27 -2.36 -9.26
N ARG A 22 -16.31 -1.44 -9.20
CA ARG A 22 -14.88 -1.72 -9.34
C ARG A 22 -14.07 -0.91 -8.33
N LEU A 23 -13.08 -1.55 -7.74
CA LEU A 23 -12.23 -0.94 -6.73
C LEU A 23 -10.76 -1.02 -7.14
N ILE A 24 -10.13 0.15 -7.18
CA ILE A 24 -8.69 0.28 -7.38
C ILE A 24 -8.07 0.67 -6.04
N GLY A 25 -7.10 -0.11 -5.58
CA GLY A 25 -6.38 0.15 -4.34
C GLY A 25 -4.91 0.50 -4.61
N VAL A 26 -4.42 1.54 -3.93
CA VAL A 26 -3.01 1.92 -3.96
C VAL A 26 -2.48 1.88 -2.53
N PHE A 27 -1.48 1.06 -2.27
CA PHE A 27 -0.85 0.95 -0.96
C PHE A 27 0.61 1.38 -1.04
N VAL A 28 0.94 2.50 -0.37
CA VAL A 28 2.22 3.20 -0.51
C VAL A 28 3.19 3.00 0.66
N SER A 29 2.77 2.28 1.68
CA SER A 29 3.53 2.14 2.94
C SER A 29 3.82 0.68 3.32
N PRO A 30 4.39 -0.15 2.42
CA PRO A 30 4.79 -1.50 2.80
C PRO A 30 5.90 -1.44 3.86
N PRO A 31 5.89 -2.32 4.87
CA PRO A 31 6.94 -2.36 5.88
C PRO A 31 8.26 -2.76 5.24
N ASN A 32 9.34 -2.08 5.63
CA ASN A 32 10.69 -2.46 5.25
C ASN A 32 11.19 -3.67 6.07
N GLU A 33 12.27 -4.29 5.61
CA GLU A 33 13.01 -5.26 6.42
C GLU A 33 13.77 -4.52 7.53
N ALA A 34 13.52 -4.92 8.79
CA ALA A 34 14.24 -4.40 9.93
C ALA A 34 15.51 -5.23 10.18
N LYS A 35 16.63 -4.55 10.36
CA LYS A 35 17.88 -5.17 10.81
C LYS A 35 17.94 -5.16 12.33
N ILE A 36 18.63 -6.15 12.93
CA ILE A 36 18.78 -6.24 14.40
C ILE A 36 19.31 -4.95 15.01
N LYS A 37 20.25 -4.28 14.32
CA LYS A 37 20.81 -2.99 14.75
C LYS A 37 19.79 -1.86 14.83
N ASP A 38 18.69 -1.95 14.09
CA ASP A 38 17.63 -0.94 14.05
C ASP A 38 16.63 -1.11 15.21
N LEU A 39 16.68 -2.26 15.91
CA LEU A 39 15.84 -2.63 17.04
C LEU A 39 16.58 -2.47 18.37
N ASN A 40 17.31 -1.38 18.53
CA ASN A 40 18.21 -1.17 19.67
C ASN A 40 17.56 -0.44 20.88
N SER A 41 16.27 -0.16 20.82
CA SER A 41 15.53 0.50 21.91
C SER A 41 14.11 -0.05 22.01
N ILE A 42 13.51 0.08 23.19
CA ILE A 42 12.10 -0.29 23.42
C ILE A 42 11.19 0.47 22.46
N LYS A 43 11.45 1.76 22.25
CA LYS A 43 10.68 2.58 21.31
C LYS A 43 10.75 2.02 19.88
N ALA A 44 11.92 1.63 19.40
CA ALA A 44 12.10 1.05 18.08
C ALA A 44 11.36 -0.30 17.94
N ILE A 45 11.39 -1.14 18.96
CA ILE A 45 10.68 -2.42 18.99
C ILE A 45 9.17 -2.22 18.98
N VAL A 46 8.64 -1.31 19.81
CA VAL A 46 7.20 -1.00 19.87
C VAL A 46 6.72 -0.43 18.54
N SER A 47 7.44 0.53 17.97
CA SER A 47 7.12 1.11 16.67
C SER A 47 7.08 0.03 15.57
N ARG A 48 8.08 -0.84 15.54
CA ARG A 48 8.14 -1.95 14.57
C ARG A 48 6.98 -2.92 14.74
N SER A 49 6.64 -3.26 15.97
CA SER A 49 5.51 -4.14 16.27
C SER A 49 4.19 -3.54 15.79
N TYR A 50 3.99 -2.25 16.00
CA TYR A 50 2.83 -1.52 15.49
C TYR A 50 2.75 -1.56 13.96
N ASP A 51 3.85 -1.28 13.26
CA ASP A 51 3.90 -1.29 11.79
C ASP A 51 3.54 -2.66 11.22
N LEU A 52 4.05 -3.74 11.83
CA LEU A 52 3.78 -5.11 11.39
C LEU A 52 2.32 -5.52 11.66
N LEU A 53 1.77 -5.14 12.82
CA LEU A 53 0.37 -5.43 13.16
C LEU A 53 -0.57 -4.68 12.21
N SER A 54 -0.33 -3.40 11.99
CA SER A 54 -1.09 -2.57 11.06
C SER A 54 -1.06 -3.15 9.66
N TYR A 55 0.11 -3.49 9.15
CA TYR A 55 0.26 -4.08 7.83
C TYR A 55 -0.49 -5.42 7.70
N ARG A 56 -0.43 -6.27 8.72
CA ARG A 56 -1.14 -7.55 8.73
C ARG A 56 -2.66 -7.36 8.61
N ILE A 57 -3.20 -6.36 9.30
CA ILE A 57 -4.63 -6.03 9.24
C ILE A 57 -4.98 -5.51 7.83
N GLU A 58 -4.19 -4.59 7.31
CA GLU A 58 -4.45 -3.98 6.00
C GLU A 58 -4.28 -4.99 4.86
N ARG A 59 -3.31 -5.88 4.95
CA ARG A 59 -3.05 -6.91 3.94
C ARG A 59 -4.28 -7.80 3.67
N GLY A 60 -5.08 -8.09 4.68
CA GLY A 60 -6.32 -8.85 4.52
C GLY A 60 -7.38 -8.17 3.64
N LYS A 61 -7.24 -6.87 3.40
CA LYS A 61 -8.17 -6.07 2.60
C LYS A 61 -7.74 -5.88 1.14
N PHE A 62 -6.53 -6.25 0.78
CA PHE A 62 -6.00 -6.05 -0.58
C PHE A 62 -6.78 -6.84 -1.62
N ASP A 63 -7.30 -8.00 -1.26
CA ASP A 63 -8.10 -8.85 -2.14
C ASP A 63 -9.48 -8.28 -2.48
N TYR A 64 -9.95 -7.27 -1.77
CA TYR A 64 -11.16 -6.53 -2.14
C TYR A 64 -10.99 -5.71 -3.43
N CYS A 65 -9.75 -5.37 -3.79
CA CYS A 65 -9.47 -4.58 -4.98
C CYS A 65 -9.47 -5.41 -6.26
N ASP A 66 -10.05 -4.88 -7.30
CA ASP A 66 -9.99 -5.46 -8.65
C ASP A 66 -8.64 -5.18 -9.31
N TRP A 67 -8.05 -4.05 -8.96
CA TRP A 67 -6.69 -3.69 -9.30
C TRP A 67 -5.97 -3.15 -8.07
N PHE A 68 -4.95 -3.85 -7.62
CA PHE A 68 -4.13 -3.47 -6.46
C PHE A 68 -2.73 -3.09 -6.90
N ILE A 69 -2.29 -1.89 -6.47
CA ILE A 69 -1.01 -1.30 -6.83
C ILE A 69 -0.19 -1.10 -5.57
N SER A 70 0.96 -1.74 -5.50
CA SER A 70 1.95 -1.52 -4.43
C SER A 70 3.34 -1.95 -4.90
N SER A 71 4.38 -1.44 -4.26
CA SER A 71 5.74 -1.88 -4.49
C SER A 71 6.53 -1.89 -3.19
N GLN A 72 7.21 -3.01 -2.92
CA GLN A 72 8.10 -3.14 -1.77
C GLN A 72 9.28 -2.14 -1.82
N LYS A 73 9.64 -1.68 -3.01
CA LYS A 73 10.69 -0.67 -3.20
C LYS A 73 10.36 0.66 -2.52
N LEU A 74 9.07 0.96 -2.30
CA LEU A 74 8.62 2.18 -1.60
C LEU A 74 8.96 2.16 -0.11
N SER A 75 9.22 1.01 0.48
CA SER A 75 9.54 0.88 1.91
C SER A 75 10.81 1.62 2.36
N SER A 76 11.69 1.96 1.43
CA SER A 76 12.93 2.70 1.70
C SER A 76 12.78 4.21 1.68
N TYR A 77 11.60 4.73 1.37
CA TYR A 77 11.33 6.18 1.30
C TYR A 77 10.48 6.64 2.49
N GLY A 78 10.81 7.83 3.01
CA GLY A 78 10.05 8.44 4.11
C GLY A 78 8.77 9.15 3.62
N THR A 79 7.81 9.27 4.52
CA THR A 79 6.52 9.96 4.25
C THR A 79 6.71 11.43 3.87
N PHE A 80 7.74 12.09 4.37
CA PHE A 80 8.02 13.50 4.14
C PHE A 80 9.27 13.73 3.28
N GLU A 81 9.45 12.91 2.24
CA GLU A 81 10.57 13.09 1.30
C GLU A 81 10.46 14.44 0.58
N ARG A 82 11.59 15.18 0.49
CA ARG A 82 11.63 16.51 -0.09
C ARG A 82 12.64 16.64 -1.22
N LYS A 83 13.55 15.69 -1.38
CA LYS A 83 14.56 15.72 -2.44
C LYS A 83 13.92 15.41 -3.78
N LYS A 84 14.07 16.29 -4.75
CA LYS A 84 13.46 16.17 -6.07
C LYS A 84 13.81 14.85 -6.76
N GLU A 85 15.07 14.46 -6.74
CA GLU A 85 15.54 13.21 -7.34
C GLU A 85 14.85 11.98 -6.74
N ARG A 86 14.67 11.97 -5.42
CA ARG A 86 13.99 10.88 -4.72
C ARG A 86 12.47 10.85 -4.99
N LEU A 87 11.85 12.02 -5.17
CA LEU A 87 10.45 12.12 -5.57
C LEU A 87 10.23 11.58 -6.99
N GLU A 88 11.17 11.85 -7.91
CA GLU A 88 11.14 11.30 -9.26
C GLU A 88 11.34 9.77 -9.25
N GLU A 89 12.20 9.25 -8.38
CA GLU A 89 12.36 7.80 -8.18
C GLU A 89 11.06 7.17 -7.65
N ILE A 90 10.42 7.76 -6.65
CA ILE A 90 9.14 7.29 -6.09
C ILE A 90 8.07 7.27 -7.18
N PHE A 91 7.96 8.33 -7.98
CA PHE A 91 7.03 8.40 -9.10
C PHE A 91 7.27 7.26 -10.10
N THR A 92 8.52 7.04 -10.49
CA THR A 92 8.90 5.98 -11.43
C THR A 92 8.57 4.58 -10.88
N ILE A 93 8.85 4.35 -9.60
CA ILE A 93 8.51 3.08 -8.92
C ILE A 93 6.99 2.84 -8.94
N GLY A 94 6.22 3.86 -8.60
CA GLY A 94 4.76 3.78 -8.60
C GLY A 94 4.18 3.54 -9.99
N TYR A 95 4.69 4.24 -10.99
CA TYR A 95 4.27 4.09 -12.39
C TYR A 95 4.52 2.66 -12.90
N LYS A 96 5.72 2.13 -12.68
CA LYS A 96 6.06 0.76 -13.09
C LYS A 96 5.23 -0.29 -12.33
N ALA A 97 5.00 -0.09 -11.04
CA ALA A 97 4.17 -0.98 -10.25
C ALA A 97 2.72 -1.01 -10.77
N ALA A 98 2.18 0.13 -11.17
CA ALA A 98 0.86 0.22 -11.78
C ALA A 98 0.79 -0.49 -13.14
N GLU A 99 1.79 -0.28 -13.99
CA GLU A 99 1.90 -0.91 -15.30
C GLU A 99 1.96 -2.45 -15.20
N GLU A 100 2.87 -2.96 -14.37
CA GLU A 100 3.07 -4.40 -14.16
C GLU A 100 1.83 -5.07 -13.56
N SER A 101 1.20 -4.44 -12.58
CA SER A 101 0.02 -4.98 -11.90
C SER A 101 -1.25 -4.90 -12.74
N TYR A 102 -1.33 -3.96 -13.69
CA TYR A 102 -2.47 -3.81 -14.56
C TYR A 102 -2.69 -5.04 -15.46
N GLU A 103 -1.63 -5.58 -16.05
CA GLU A 103 -1.70 -6.76 -16.93
C GLU A 103 -2.25 -8.01 -16.22
N SER A 104 -2.02 -8.14 -14.92
CA SER A 104 -2.51 -9.24 -14.09
C SER A 104 -3.81 -8.92 -13.33
N SER A 105 -4.35 -7.71 -13.50
CA SER A 105 -5.52 -7.26 -12.75
C SER A 105 -6.82 -7.91 -13.24
N ARG A 106 -7.74 -8.15 -12.31
CA ARG A 106 -9.12 -8.52 -12.63
C ARG A 106 -9.83 -7.44 -13.45
N PHE A 107 -9.45 -6.20 -13.23
CA PHE A 107 -9.92 -5.03 -13.96
C PHE A 107 -9.73 -5.17 -15.48
N LEU A 108 -8.54 -5.55 -15.93
CA LEU A 108 -8.25 -5.76 -17.36
C LEU A 108 -8.96 -7.01 -17.90
N THR A 109 -9.01 -8.08 -17.12
CA THR A 109 -9.67 -9.32 -17.50
C THR A 109 -11.16 -9.09 -17.80
N GLU A 110 -11.83 -8.35 -16.95
CA GLU A 110 -13.24 -8.01 -17.14
C GLU A 110 -13.48 -7.06 -18.32
N LEU A 111 -12.59 -6.09 -18.54
CA LEU A 111 -12.66 -5.22 -19.72
C LEU A 111 -12.54 -6.00 -21.02
N ARG A 112 -11.66 -6.99 -21.08
CA ARG A 112 -11.52 -7.87 -22.27
C ARG A 112 -12.75 -8.72 -22.49
N GLN A 113 -13.43 -9.18 -21.44
CA GLN A 113 -14.67 -9.95 -21.56
C GLN A 113 -15.88 -9.09 -21.97
N SER A 114 -15.94 -7.84 -21.50
CA SER A 114 -17.03 -6.90 -21.83
C SER A 114 -16.90 -6.27 -23.23
N GLY A 115 -15.72 -6.31 -23.82
CA GLY A 115 -15.44 -5.80 -25.18
C GLY A 115 -15.72 -6.79 -26.31
N THR A 116 -16.19 -7.96 -25.97
CA THR A 116 -16.67 -8.96 -26.92
C THR A 116 -18.20 -8.98 -26.98
#